data_5ad999255ff9a0dc100f34dd548bfd68
#
_entry.id   5ad999255ff9a0dc100f34dd548bfd68
#
_cell.length_a   1.000
_cell.length_b   1.000
_cell.length_c   1.000
_cell.angle_alpha   90.00
_cell.angle_beta   90.00
_cell.angle_gamma   90.00
#
_symmetry.space_group_name_H-M   'P 1'
#
loop_
_entity.id
_entity.type
_entity.pdbx_description
1 polymer ?
#
loop_
_entity_poly.entity_id
_entity_poly.type
_entity_poly.pdbx_seq_one_letter_code
_entity_poly.pdbx_strand_id
1 'polypeptide(L)'
;KDIESQGYIAPADCVEVRVTLDERERLVYATAEPEERYRLASSTDRKYRVVEALIARHPEEHILVIGQYLDQLHEMGERLDAPIITGETPVKERERLFEAFRTGEVRVLVVSKVANFSIDLPEASVAIQVSGSFGSRQEEAQRLGRLLRPKESGHTASFYTLIARDTVDQDFAQNRQRFLAEQGYAYTILDAHAIAA
;
A
#
# COMPACT_ATOMS: atom_id res chain seq x y z
N LYS A 1 -4.34 -21.05 6.68
CA LYS A 1 -3.34 -22.09 6.85
C LYS A 1 -3.44 -23.13 5.75
N ASP A 2 -4.62 -23.70 5.55
CA ASP A 2 -4.80 -24.71 4.50
C ASP A 2 -4.74 -24.08 3.10
N ILE A 3 -5.20 -22.85 2.97
CA ILE A 3 -5.15 -22.11 1.70
C ILE A 3 -3.71 -21.84 1.30
N GLU A 4 -2.88 -21.42 2.24
CA GLU A 4 -1.47 -21.18 2.01
C GLU A 4 -0.73 -22.46 1.67
N SER A 5 -1.00 -23.52 2.39
CA SER A 5 -0.40 -24.84 2.12
C SER A 5 -0.79 -25.41 0.78
N GLN A 6 -1.94 -24.97 0.25
CA GLN A 6 -2.42 -25.35 -1.08
C GLN A 6 -1.90 -24.39 -2.18
N GLY A 7 -1.11 -23.36 -1.80
CA GLY A 7 -0.54 -22.43 -2.76
C GLY A 7 -1.51 -21.37 -3.30
N TYR A 8 -2.66 -21.21 -2.68
CA TYR A 8 -3.63 -20.20 -3.10
C TYR A 8 -3.28 -18.79 -2.65
N ILE A 9 -2.52 -18.66 -1.55
CA ILE A 9 -2.10 -17.37 -1.00
C ILE A 9 -0.58 -17.42 -0.81
N ALA A 10 0.11 -16.45 -1.42
CA ALA A 10 1.56 -16.34 -1.27
C ALA A 10 1.92 -15.85 0.14
N PRO A 11 2.94 -16.41 0.79
CA PRO A 11 3.40 -15.91 2.08
C PRO A 11 3.87 -14.46 1.97
N ALA A 12 3.53 -13.65 2.96
CA ALA A 12 3.95 -12.26 3.02
C ALA A 12 4.04 -11.79 4.46
N ASP A 13 4.95 -10.85 4.71
CA ASP A 13 5.04 -10.14 5.96
C ASP A 13 4.18 -8.89 5.84
N CYS A 14 3.12 -8.79 6.63
CA CYS A 14 2.26 -7.63 6.67
C CYS A 14 2.71 -6.70 7.80
N VAL A 15 3.06 -5.49 7.46
CA VAL A 15 3.59 -4.49 8.41
C VAL A 15 2.70 -3.25 8.37
N GLU A 16 2.07 -2.96 9.49
CA GLU A 16 1.30 -1.74 9.66
C GLU A 16 2.21 -0.66 10.23
N VAL A 17 2.39 0.43 9.51
CA VAL A 17 3.23 1.55 9.94
C VAL A 17 2.33 2.71 10.33
N ARG A 18 2.39 3.12 11.59
CA ARG A 18 1.55 4.18 12.12
C ARG A 18 2.27 5.52 12.13
N VAL A 19 1.67 6.51 11.45
CA VAL A 19 2.14 7.89 11.46
C VAL A 19 1.29 8.71 12.43
N THR A 20 1.90 9.67 13.11
CA THR A 20 1.19 10.55 14.03
C THR A 20 0.92 11.88 13.34
N LEU A 21 -0.35 12.31 13.32
CA LEU A 21 -0.72 13.64 12.81
C LEU A 21 -0.11 14.71 13.72
N ASP A 22 0.31 15.85 13.14
CA ASP A 22 0.74 16.97 13.96
C ASP A 22 -0.47 17.70 14.57
N GLU A 23 -0.23 18.71 15.41
CA GLU A 23 -1.30 19.45 16.06
C GLU A 23 -2.27 20.09 15.09
N ARG A 24 -1.74 20.65 14.02
CA ARG A 24 -2.55 21.33 13.00
C ARG A 24 -3.44 20.34 12.27
N GLU A 25 -2.88 19.23 11.85
CA GLU A 25 -3.64 18.16 11.20
C GLU A 25 -4.72 17.60 12.13
N ARG A 26 -4.38 17.40 13.41
CA ARG A 26 -5.36 16.92 14.40
C ARG A 26 -6.52 17.86 14.57
N LEU A 27 -6.26 19.17 14.59
CA LEU A 27 -7.30 20.16 14.72
C LEU A 27 -8.23 20.15 13.51
N VAL A 28 -7.66 20.11 12.31
CA VAL A 28 -8.44 20.02 11.07
C VAL A 28 -9.27 18.74 11.07
N TYR A 29 -8.68 17.62 11.46
CA TYR A 29 -9.37 16.35 11.52
C TYR A 29 -10.53 16.38 12.54
N ALA A 30 -10.28 16.91 13.72
CA ALA A 30 -11.29 16.96 14.79
C ALA A 30 -12.49 17.83 14.44
N THR A 31 -12.29 18.88 13.64
CA THR A 31 -13.34 19.82 13.24
C THR A 31 -13.97 19.48 11.89
N ALA A 32 -13.49 18.48 11.20
CA ALA A 32 -14.01 18.07 9.89
C ALA A 32 -15.33 17.32 10.02
N GLU A 33 -16.12 17.37 8.96
CA GLU A 33 -17.32 16.55 8.85
C GLU A 33 -16.95 15.06 8.81
N PRO A 34 -17.78 14.17 9.35
CA PRO A 34 -17.46 12.74 9.41
C PRO A 34 -17.04 12.12 8.06
N GLU A 35 -17.69 12.50 6.99
CA GLU A 35 -17.40 11.97 5.64
C GLU A 35 -16.04 12.42 5.11
N GLU A 36 -15.50 13.53 5.62
CA GLU A 36 -14.19 14.03 5.21
C GLU A 36 -13.04 13.49 6.07
N ARG A 37 -13.34 12.95 7.23
CA ARG A 37 -12.31 12.51 8.17
C ARG A 37 -11.41 11.43 7.63
N TYR A 38 -11.98 10.44 6.96
CA TYR A 38 -11.17 9.36 6.40
C TYR A 38 -10.19 9.89 5.35
N ARG A 39 -10.66 10.76 4.47
CA ARG A 39 -9.81 11.37 3.44
C ARG A 39 -8.67 12.17 4.07
N LEU A 40 -8.97 13.02 5.05
CA LEU A 40 -7.96 13.81 5.74
C LEU A 40 -6.92 12.95 6.42
N ALA A 41 -7.37 11.94 7.16
CA ALA A 41 -6.47 11.06 7.88
C ALA A 41 -5.62 10.21 6.93
N SER A 42 -6.27 9.56 5.95
CA SER A 42 -5.59 8.61 5.07
C SER A 42 -4.66 9.28 4.07
N SER A 43 -4.88 10.56 3.74
CA SER A 43 -4.05 11.28 2.77
C SER A 43 -3.05 12.25 3.40
N THR A 44 -2.74 12.10 4.69
CA THR A 44 -1.75 12.93 5.35
C THR A 44 -0.39 12.88 4.64
N ASP A 45 0.20 14.06 4.46
CA ASP A 45 1.51 14.21 3.81
C ASP A 45 2.64 13.51 4.57
N ARG A 46 2.43 13.21 5.85
CA ARG A 46 3.41 12.51 6.68
C ARG A 46 3.72 11.11 6.19
N LYS A 47 2.82 10.51 5.44
CA LYS A 47 3.03 9.19 4.85
C LYS A 47 4.12 9.19 3.78
N TYR A 48 4.37 10.32 3.13
CA TYR A 48 5.37 10.40 2.06
C TYR A 48 6.77 9.99 2.54
N ARG A 49 7.20 10.51 3.69
CA ARG A 49 8.53 10.19 4.22
C ARG A 49 8.68 8.70 4.53
N VAL A 50 7.61 8.09 4.99
CA VAL A 50 7.61 6.65 5.25
C VAL A 50 7.75 5.87 3.96
N VAL A 51 7.02 6.26 2.92
CA VAL A 51 7.14 5.64 1.59
C VAL A 51 8.58 5.75 1.08
N GLU A 52 9.15 6.93 1.14
CA GLU A 52 10.53 7.18 0.71
C GLU A 52 11.52 6.29 1.47
N ALA A 53 11.38 6.21 2.79
CA ALA A 53 12.24 5.39 3.62
C ALA A 53 12.09 3.89 3.33
N LEU A 54 10.87 3.43 3.08
CA LEU A 54 10.61 2.04 2.72
C LEU A 54 11.23 1.68 1.37
N ILE A 55 11.12 2.57 0.40
CA ILE A 55 11.75 2.37 -0.92
C ILE A 55 13.26 2.25 -0.76
N ALA A 56 13.87 3.08 0.08
CA ALA A 56 15.31 3.03 0.34
C ALA A 56 15.72 1.73 1.04
N ARG A 57 14.84 1.12 1.83
CA ARG A 57 15.11 -0.16 2.50
C ARG A 57 15.06 -1.36 1.56
N HIS A 58 14.43 -1.20 0.41
CA HIS A 58 14.25 -2.28 -0.57
C HIS A 58 14.84 -1.89 -1.93
N PRO A 59 16.17 -1.64 -2.00
CA PRO A 59 16.78 -1.05 -3.20
C PRO A 59 16.75 -1.93 -4.43
N GLU A 60 16.64 -3.24 -4.25
CA GLU A 60 16.66 -4.21 -5.34
C GLU A 60 15.27 -4.72 -5.72
N GLU A 61 14.24 -4.24 -5.04
CA GLU A 61 12.91 -4.81 -5.19
C GLU A 61 12.00 -3.98 -6.10
N HIS A 62 11.05 -4.64 -6.73
CA HIS A 62 9.97 -3.99 -7.48
C HIS A 62 8.87 -3.59 -6.48
N ILE A 63 8.55 -2.31 -6.45
CA ILE A 63 7.68 -1.72 -5.41
C ILE A 63 6.43 -1.13 -6.04
N LEU A 64 5.25 -1.57 -5.55
CA LEU A 64 3.98 -0.94 -5.88
C LEU A 64 3.55 -0.04 -4.74
N VAL A 65 3.16 1.20 -5.08
CA VAL A 65 2.54 2.13 -4.13
C VAL A 65 1.08 2.25 -4.52
N ILE A 66 0.18 1.87 -3.62
CA ILE A 66 -1.25 1.75 -3.90
C ILE A 66 -2.06 2.69 -3.03
N GLY A 67 -3.03 3.36 -3.60
CA GLY A 67 -3.90 4.25 -2.84
C GLY A 67 -5.23 4.52 -3.50
N GLN A 68 -6.08 5.25 -2.78
CA GLN A 68 -7.44 5.57 -3.19
C GLN A 68 -7.59 6.98 -3.77
N TYR A 69 -6.86 7.95 -3.21
CA TYR A 69 -7.06 9.35 -3.54
C TYR A 69 -6.06 9.81 -4.59
N LEU A 70 -6.57 10.26 -5.75
CA LEU A 70 -5.74 10.64 -6.88
C LEU A 70 -4.78 11.78 -6.55
N ASP A 71 -5.22 12.78 -5.79
CA ASP A 71 -4.36 13.89 -5.39
C ASP A 71 -3.13 13.39 -4.64
N GLN A 72 -3.34 12.49 -3.68
CA GLN A 72 -2.26 11.88 -2.93
C GLN A 72 -1.31 11.11 -3.86
N LEU A 73 -1.87 10.31 -4.76
CA LEU A 73 -1.09 9.48 -5.66
C LEU A 73 -0.30 10.29 -6.68
N HIS A 74 -0.88 11.35 -7.22
CA HIS A 74 -0.17 12.25 -8.13
C HIS A 74 1.01 12.92 -7.44
N GLU A 75 0.81 13.39 -6.21
CA GLU A 75 1.88 13.98 -5.43
C GLU A 75 2.98 12.96 -5.11
N MET A 76 2.60 11.73 -4.75
CA MET A 76 3.55 10.65 -4.55
C MET A 76 4.37 10.38 -5.81
N GLY A 77 3.69 10.29 -6.96
CA GLY A 77 4.36 10.07 -8.24
C GLY A 77 5.37 11.15 -8.59
N GLU A 78 5.00 12.42 -8.37
CA GLU A 78 5.91 13.54 -8.61
C GLU A 78 7.12 13.50 -7.70
N ARG A 79 6.90 13.35 -6.40
CA ARG A 79 7.98 13.35 -5.41
C ARG A 79 8.93 12.17 -5.56
N LEU A 80 8.40 11.01 -5.94
CA LEU A 80 9.20 9.80 -6.10
C LEU A 80 9.80 9.68 -7.51
N ASP A 81 9.44 10.58 -8.42
CA ASP A 81 9.75 10.47 -9.85
C ASP A 81 9.34 9.09 -10.38
N ALA A 82 8.13 8.70 -10.05
CA ALA A 82 7.57 7.41 -10.42
C ALA A 82 6.33 7.57 -11.29
N PRO A 83 6.14 6.71 -12.31
CA PRO A 83 4.93 6.76 -13.12
C PRO A 83 3.71 6.36 -12.30
N ILE A 84 2.55 6.87 -12.71
CA ILE A 84 1.28 6.61 -12.05
C ILE A 84 0.29 6.00 -13.05
N ILE A 85 -0.42 4.98 -12.59
CA ILE A 85 -1.53 4.37 -13.33
C ILE A 85 -2.82 4.61 -12.58
N THR A 86 -3.80 5.18 -13.28
CA THR A 86 -5.14 5.43 -12.74
C THR A 86 -6.18 4.76 -13.61
N GLY A 87 -7.46 4.88 -13.24
CA GLY A 87 -8.56 4.38 -14.07
C GLY A 87 -8.65 5.07 -15.45
N GLU A 88 -8.05 6.24 -15.60
CA GLU A 88 -8.07 7.00 -16.85
C GLU A 88 -6.85 6.74 -17.73
N THR A 89 -5.86 6.00 -17.25
CA THR A 89 -4.67 5.69 -18.03
C THR A 89 -5.06 4.82 -19.23
N PRO A 90 -4.70 5.22 -20.47
CA PRO A 90 -4.99 4.41 -21.66
C PRO A 90 -4.41 3.01 -21.55
N VAL A 91 -5.12 2.03 -22.12
CA VAL A 91 -4.74 0.61 -22.03
C VAL A 91 -3.30 0.37 -22.52
N LYS A 92 -2.92 0.96 -23.64
CA LYS A 92 -1.57 0.80 -24.20
C LYS A 92 -0.48 1.35 -23.27
N GLU A 93 -0.74 2.50 -22.67
CA GLU A 93 0.19 3.10 -21.71
C GLU A 93 0.31 2.25 -20.46
N ARG A 94 -0.80 1.72 -19.99
CA ARG A 94 -0.82 0.83 -18.84
C ARG A 94 -0.01 -0.45 -19.10
N GLU A 95 -0.22 -1.07 -20.24
CA GLU A 95 0.53 -2.26 -20.63
C GLU A 95 2.02 -1.97 -20.74
N ARG A 96 2.38 -0.82 -21.31
CA ARG A 96 3.76 -0.39 -21.41
C ARG A 96 4.40 -0.22 -20.04
N LEU A 97 3.70 0.41 -19.10
CA LEU A 97 4.21 0.61 -17.74
C LEU A 97 4.31 -0.70 -16.96
N PHE A 98 3.34 -1.59 -17.12
CA PHE A 98 3.40 -2.91 -16.47
C PHE A 98 4.60 -3.72 -16.99
N GLU A 99 4.86 -3.68 -18.28
CA GLU A 99 6.02 -4.35 -18.85
C GLU A 99 7.33 -3.74 -18.36
N ALA A 100 7.41 -2.40 -18.32
CA ALA A 100 8.58 -1.70 -17.80
C ALA A 100 8.83 -2.02 -16.32
N PHE A 101 7.75 -2.17 -15.55
CA PHE A 101 7.85 -2.58 -14.14
C PHE A 101 8.33 -4.04 -14.02
N ARG A 102 7.82 -4.92 -14.85
CA ARG A 102 8.21 -6.33 -14.85
C ARG A 102 9.68 -6.52 -15.18
N THR A 103 10.20 -5.76 -16.13
CA THR A 103 11.60 -5.86 -16.56
C THR A 103 12.58 -5.12 -15.66
N GLY A 104 12.07 -4.30 -14.72
CA GLY A 104 12.90 -3.51 -13.82
C GLY A 104 13.31 -2.16 -14.37
N GLU A 105 12.88 -1.80 -15.58
CA GLU A 105 13.10 -0.46 -16.14
C GLU A 105 12.42 0.59 -15.24
N VAL A 106 11.21 0.27 -14.76
CA VAL A 106 10.50 1.05 -13.75
C VAL A 106 10.50 0.23 -12.46
N ARG A 107 11.18 0.71 -11.44
CA ARG A 107 11.29 0.00 -10.16
C ARG A 107 10.14 0.31 -9.22
N VAL A 108 9.66 1.56 -9.22
CA VAL A 108 8.55 2.01 -8.38
C VAL A 108 7.39 2.44 -9.27
N LEU A 109 6.22 1.87 -9.03
CA LEU A 109 5.02 2.16 -9.78
C LEU A 109 3.90 2.56 -8.82
N VAL A 110 3.28 3.72 -9.07
CA VAL A 110 2.15 4.21 -8.26
C VAL A 110 0.86 3.82 -8.97
N VAL A 111 -0.05 3.17 -8.26
CA VAL A 111 -1.27 2.64 -8.85
C VAL A 111 -2.49 3.04 -8.03
N SER A 112 -3.52 3.57 -8.69
CA SER A 112 -4.76 3.85 -8.00
C SER A 112 -5.55 2.57 -7.77
N LYS A 113 -6.31 2.55 -6.67
CA LYS A 113 -7.18 1.44 -6.31
C LYS A 113 -8.18 1.10 -7.41
N VAL A 114 -8.69 2.10 -8.12
CA VAL A 114 -9.64 1.90 -9.21
C VAL A 114 -9.01 1.15 -10.36
N ALA A 115 -7.78 1.48 -10.72
CA ALA A 115 -7.03 0.75 -11.75
C ALA A 115 -6.79 -0.70 -11.34
N ASN A 116 -6.72 -0.95 -10.05
CA ASN A 116 -6.48 -2.26 -9.47
C ASN A 116 -7.65 -3.24 -9.66
N PHE A 117 -8.88 -2.75 -9.82
CA PHE A 117 -10.05 -3.61 -9.91
C PHE A 117 -10.23 -4.32 -11.24
N SER A 118 -9.76 -3.73 -12.31
CA SER A 118 -10.06 -4.19 -13.66
C SER A 118 -8.92 -4.96 -14.31
N ILE A 119 -7.79 -5.16 -13.60
CA ILE A 119 -6.60 -5.67 -14.28
C ILE A 119 -5.76 -6.53 -13.36
N ASP A 120 -5.02 -7.42 -13.99
CA ASP A 120 -3.93 -8.14 -13.36
C ASP A 120 -2.77 -7.18 -13.12
N LEU A 121 -2.61 -6.76 -11.87
CA LEU A 121 -1.44 -5.97 -11.48
C LEU A 121 -0.18 -6.79 -11.70
N PRO A 122 0.93 -6.14 -12.07
CA PRO A 122 2.19 -6.84 -12.17
C PRO A 122 2.62 -7.34 -10.78
N GLU A 123 3.29 -8.46 -10.77
CA GLU A 123 3.79 -9.05 -9.54
C GLU A 123 4.87 -8.17 -8.92
N ALA A 124 4.81 -8.01 -7.62
CA ALA A 124 5.76 -7.21 -6.87
C ALA A 124 6.21 -7.95 -5.62
N SER A 125 7.43 -7.68 -5.17
CA SER A 125 7.95 -8.23 -3.93
C SER A 125 7.66 -7.31 -2.74
N VAL A 126 7.33 -6.05 -2.99
CA VAL A 126 6.99 -5.06 -1.98
C VAL A 126 5.78 -4.26 -2.46
N ALA A 127 4.76 -4.15 -1.62
CA ALA A 127 3.62 -3.27 -1.87
C ALA A 127 3.42 -2.37 -0.67
N ILE A 128 3.11 -1.10 -0.93
CA ILE A 128 2.89 -0.07 0.10
C ILE A 128 1.52 0.53 -0.16
N GLN A 129 0.58 0.29 0.74
CA GLN A 129 -0.75 0.88 0.65
C GLN A 129 -0.80 2.15 1.49
N VAL A 130 -1.02 3.27 0.82
CA VAL A 130 -1.03 4.59 1.48
C VAL A 130 -2.43 5.04 1.88
N SER A 131 -3.47 4.55 1.19
CA SER A 131 -4.86 4.87 1.51
C SER A 131 -5.80 3.82 0.93
N GLY A 132 -7.01 3.75 1.47
CA GLY A 132 -8.04 2.85 0.99
C GLY A 132 -7.92 1.41 1.46
N SER A 133 -8.83 0.60 1.01
CA SER A 133 -8.84 -0.85 1.22
C SER A 133 -9.17 -1.52 -0.11
N PHE A 134 -8.94 -2.82 -0.21
CA PHE A 134 -9.17 -3.53 -1.46
C PHE A 134 -10.62 -3.99 -1.65
N GLY A 135 -11.55 -3.60 -0.79
CA GLY A 135 -12.92 -4.06 -0.83
C GLY A 135 -13.21 -5.00 0.34
N SER A 136 -13.85 -6.13 0.10
CA SER A 136 -14.12 -7.08 1.18
C SER A 136 -12.82 -7.70 1.69
N ARG A 137 -12.85 -8.19 2.94
CA ARG A 137 -11.69 -8.84 3.57
C ARG A 137 -11.18 -10.02 2.76
N GLN A 138 -12.11 -10.79 2.22
CA GLN A 138 -11.76 -11.96 1.40
C GLN A 138 -11.08 -11.55 0.11
N GLU A 139 -11.58 -10.51 -0.55
CA GLU A 139 -10.95 -9.97 -1.75
C GLU A 139 -9.55 -9.45 -1.47
N GLU A 140 -9.36 -8.79 -0.34
CA GLU A 140 -8.05 -8.27 0.05
C GLU A 140 -7.02 -9.39 0.17
N ALA A 141 -7.36 -10.48 0.88
CA ALA A 141 -6.45 -11.61 1.02
C ALA A 141 -6.12 -12.27 -0.31
N GLN A 142 -7.11 -12.43 -1.18
CA GLN A 142 -6.91 -13.01 -2.51
C GLN A 142 -6.01 -12.15 -3.38
N ARG A 143 -6.15 -10.85 -3.31
CA ARG A 143 -5.31 -9.92 -4.08
C ARG A 143 -3.88 -9.92 -3.61
N LEU A 144 -3.67 -9.94 -2.30
CA LEU A 144 -2.32 -10.06 -1.77
C LEU A 144 -1.65 -11.33 -2.26
N GLY A 145 -2.37 -12.44 -2.25
CA GLY A 145 -1.85 -13.71 -2.74
C GLY A 145 -1.49 -13.71 -4.22
N ARG A 146 -2.16 -12.91 -5.04
CA ARG A 146 -1.86 -12.79 -6.47
C ARG A 146 -0.79 -11.76 -6.76
N LEU A 147 -0.78 -10.68 -5.99
CA LEU A 147 0.09 -9.53 -6.22
C LEU A 147 1.52 -9.77 -5.78
N LEU A 148 1.69 -10.39 -4.61
CA LEU A 148 2.98 -10.48 -3.97
C LEU A 148 3.75 -11.74 -4.36
N ARG A 149 5.02 -11.56 -4.67
CA ARG A 149 5.96 -12.64 -4.98
C ARG A 149 7.15 -12.57 -4.03
N PRO A 150 7.75 -13.70 -3.68
CA PRO A 150 8.98 -13.69 -2.87
C PRO A 150 10.05 -12.82 -3.51
N LYS A 151 10.89 -12.22 -2.65
CA LYS A 151 12.00 -11.40 -3.10
C LYS A 151 13.06 -12.26 -3.78
N GLU A 152 13.86 -11.66 -4.65
CA GLU A 152 14.96 -12.36 -5.32
C GLU A 152 15.95 -12.96 -4.31
N SER A 153 16.09 -12.33 -3.15
CA SER A 153 16.91 -12.83 -2.05
C SER A 153 16.39 -14.11 -1.40
N GLY A 154 15.18 -14.55 -1.76
CA GLY A 154 14.52 -15.70 -1.15
C GLY A 154 13.67 -15.36 0.07
N HIS A 155 13.68 -14.09 0.52
CA HIS A 155 12.83 -13.65 1.63
C HIS A 155 11.38 -13.51 1.16
N THR A 156 10.45 -13.58 2.12
CA THR A 156 9.03 -13.38 1.84
C THR A 156 8.76 -11.97 1.34
N ALA A 157 7.71 -11.82 0.54
CA ALA A 157 7.24 -10.51 0.11
C ALA A 157 6.83 -9.66 1.31
N SER A 158 6.85 -8.34 1.14
CA SER A 158 6.46 -7.40 2.20
C SER A 158 5.26 -6.57 1.75
N PHE A 159 4.26 -6.50 2.62
CA PHE A 159 3.10 -5.64 2.42
C PHE A 159 3.02 -4.63 3.55
N TYR A 160 3.22 -3.36 3.21
CA TYR A 160 3.14 -2.26 4.18
C TYR A 160 1.81 -1.53 4.05
N THR A 161 1.19 -1.25 5.19
CA THR A 161 0.00 -0.41 5.25
C THR A 161 0.32 0.80 6.12
N LEU A 162 0.19 1.99 5.56
CA LEU A 162 0.48 3.23 6.30
C LEU A 162 -0.82 3.79 6.88
N ILE A 163 -0.84 4.00 8.18
CA ILE A 163 -2.04 4.32 8.94
C ILE A 163 -1.81 5.58 9.77
N ALA A 164 -2.76 6.51 9.74
CA ALA A 164 -2.75 7.66 10.63
C ALA A 164 -3.27 7.22 12.01
N ARG A 165 -2.42 7.35 13.01
CA ARG A 165 -2.70 6.94 14.39
C ARG A 165 -3.86 7.74 14.98
N ASP A 166 -4.69 7.08 15.78
CA ASP A 166 -5.81 7.69 16.51
C ASP A 166 -6.83 8.39 15.60
N THR A 167 -7.09 7.79 14.45
CA THR A 167 -8.08 8.26 13.48
C THR A 167 -8.92 7.09 12.97
N VAL A 168 -9.92 7.37 12.15
CA VAL A 168 -10.73 6.33 11.50
C VAL A 168 -9.89 5.44 10.56
N ASP A 169 -8.75 5.95 10.09
CA ASP A 169 -7.81 5.15 9.30
C ASP A 169 -7.30 3.95 10.14
N GLN A 170 -7.01 4.19 11.41
CA GLN A 170 -6.60 3.13 12.32
C GLN A 170 -7.75 2.16 12.63
N ASP A 171 -8.97 2.66 12.76
CA ASP A 171 -10.13 1.81 13.03
C ASP A 171 -10.35 0.80 11.90
N PHE A 172 -10.24 1.21 10.65
CA PHE A 172 -10.32 0.31 9.51
C PHE A 172 -9.17 -0.69 9.49
N ALA A 173 -7.99 -0.26 9.90
CA ALA A 173 -6.80 -1.13 9.94
C ALA A 173 -6.93 -2.27 10.95
N GLN A 174 -7.60 -2.06 12.06
CA GLN A 174 -7.81 -3.10 13.07
C GLN A 174 -8.58 -4.30 12.51
N ASN A 175 -9.59 -4.04 11.68
CA ASN A 175 -10.35 -5.11 11.04
C ASN A 175 -9.50 -5.88 10.04
N ARG A 176 -8.67 -5.17 9.28
CA ARG A 176 -7.74 -5.77 8.32
C ARG A 176 -6.72 -6.63 9.03
N GLN A 177 -6.13 -6.13 10.11
CA GLN A 177 -5.16 -6.85 10.92
C GLN A 177 -5.70 -8.20 11.37
N ARG A 178 -6.88 -8.19 11.98
CA ARG A 178 -7.52 -9.41 12.45
C ARG A 178 -7.69 -10.41 11.33
N PHE A 179 -8.21 -9.96 10.21
CA PHE A 179 -8.49 -10.83 9.08
C PHE A 179 -7.21 -11.45 8.50
N LEU A 180 -6.20 -10.64 8.26
CA LEU A 180 -4.94 -11.14 7.70
C LEU A 180 -4.24 -12.11 8.66
N ALA A 181 -4.26 -11.84 9.95
CA ALA A 181 -3.71 -12.74 10.95
C ALA A 181 -4.45 -14.07 10.97
N GLU A 182 -5.77 -14.05 10.85
CA GLU A 182 -6.59 -15.27 10.75
C GLU A 182 -6.27 -16.09 9.50
N GLN A 183 -5.85 -15.42 8.43
CA GLN A 183 -5.42 -16.10 7.20
C GLN A 183 -4.01 -16.66 7.28
N GLY A 184 -3.29 -16.41 8.34
CA GLY A 184 -1.95 -16.97 8.55
C GLY A 184 -0.80 -16.06 8.18
N TYR A 185 -1.09 -14.81 7.78
CA TYR A 185 -0.02 -13.84 7.51
C TYR A 185 0.64 -13.37 8.80
N ALA A 186 1.96 -13.23 8.78
CA ALA A 186 2.67 -12.54 9.85
C ALA A 186 2.26 -11.07 9.84
N TYR A 187 1.93 -10.52 11.00
CA TYR A 187 1.47 -9.14 11.11
C TYR A 187 2.22 -8.41 12.21
N THR A 188 2.85 -7.29 11.87
CA THR A 188 3.63 -6.48 12.78
C THR A 188 3.15 -5.03 12.73
N ILE A 189 3.10 -4.37 13.87
CA ILE A 189 2.74 -2.96 13.96
C ILE A 189 3.99 -2.19 14.38
N LEU A 190 4.37 -1.19 13.59
CA LEU A 190 5.52 -0.34 13.86
C LEU A 190 5.09 1.12 13.91
N ASP A 191 5.79 1.91 14.72
CA ASP A 191 5.68 3.35 14.67
C ASP A 191 6.53 3.86 13.50
N ALA A 192 6.10 4.94 12.85
CA ALA A 192 6.81 5.51 11.71
C ALA A 192 8.24 5.94 12.06
N HIS A 193 8.50 6.32 13.32
CA HIS A 193 9.85 6.66 13.77
C HIS A 193 10.84 5.49 13.67
N ALA A 194 10.35 4.26 13.70
CA ALA A 194 11.21 3.09 13.54
C ALA A 194 11.71 2.95 12.10
N ILE A 195 11.08 3.64 11.15
CA ILE A 195 11.40 3.56 9.72
C ILE A 195 12.00 4.87 9.24
N ALA A 196 11.34 5.99 9.54
CA ALA A 196 11.74 7.32 9.08
C ALA A 196 11.73 8.28 10.27
N ALA A 197 12.88 8.55 10.80
CA ALA A 197 13.05 9.49 11.91
C ALA A 197 12.95 10.93 11.42
#